data_d9d32f590785addc7a2aacb1bd447e4a
#
_entry.id   d9d32f590785addc7a2aacb1bd447e4a
#
_cell.length_a   1.000
_cell.length_b   1.000
_cell.length_c   1.000
_cell.angle_alpha   90.00
_cell.angle_beta   90.00
_cell.angle_gamma   90.00
#
_symmetry.space_group_name_H-M   'P 1'
#
loop_
_entity.id
_entity.type
_entity.pdbx_description
1 polymer ?
#
loop_
_entity_poly.entity_id
_entity_poly.type
_entity_poly.pdbx_seq_one_letter_code
_entity_poly.pdbx_strand_id
1 'polypeptide(L)'
;MINFALLSLIHSADGKISTRAKTPAHFTSRLDLERLHDIRKQADAILVGRNTLEADQMTMTIPGLSPQEQPWRCVITEKGLLDPQHPFFQSAGGSRHIITSSIADLSSFPATIHQFDLAEWLSWLDHETQIETLLCEGGGELVKNLFQLNLVDTIHFTLASHSIFGGQKAPGITGLPGDYLPASRHYHLDILEEGAEGEFFLTYQKG
;
A
#
# COMPACT_ATOMS: atom_id res chain seq x y z
N MET A 1 -2.65 -20.08 4.01
CA MET A 1 -3.29 -18.88 4.60
C MET A 1 -2.28 -17.78 4.56
N ILE A 2 -2.62 -16.66 3.89
CA ILE A 2 -1.79 -15.44 3.97
C ILE A 2 -1.63 -15.16 5.46
N ASN A 3 -0.41 -15.30 5.96
CA ASN A 3 -0.18 -15.27 7.39
C ASN A 3 -0.19 -13.82 7.92
N PHE A 4 0.09 -12.83 7.04
CA PHE A 4 0.15 -11.44 7.45
C PHE A 4 -0.21 -10.50 6.31
N ALA A 5 -1.24 -9.65 6.51
CA ALA A 5 -1.38 -8.43 5.74
C ALA A 5 -0.77 -7.28 6.53
N LEU A 6 0.35 -6.79 6.02
CA LEU A 6 1.04 -5.63 6.57
C LEU A 6 0.48 -4.37 5.90
N LEU A 7 0.24 -3.33 6.68
CA LEU A 7 0.02 -1.99 6.14
C LEU A 7 1.24 -1.11 6.41
N SER A 8 1.71 -0.40 5.39
CA SER A 8 2.67 0.69 5.59
C SER A 8 2.01 2.00 5.17
N LEU A 9 1.83 2.89 6.11
CA LEU A 9 1.08 4.12 5.94
C LEU A 9 1.81 5.30 6.59
N ILE A 10 1.78 6.43 5.89
CA ILE A 10 2.30 7.70 6.38
C ILE A 10 1.11 8.64 6.58
N HIS A 11 1.09 9.38 7.68
CA HIS A 11 0.08 10.40 7.90
C HIS A 11 0.63 11.63 8.61
N SER A 12 0.01 12.77 8.34
CA SER A 12 0.25 14.05 9.01
C SER A 12 -0.28 14.05 10.45
N ALA A 13 0.04 15.09 11.22
CA ALA A 13 -0.45 15.27 12.58
C ALA A 13 -2.00 15.28 12.69
N ASP A 14 -2.70 15.64 11.62
CA ASP A 14 -4.17 15.61 11.54
C ASP A 14 -4.74 14.38 10.84
N GLY A 15 -3.94 13.30 10.72
CA GLY A 15 -4.39 12.00 10.22
C GLY A 15 -4.65 11.94 8.72
N LYS A 16 -4.01 12.80 7.93
CA LYS A 16 -4.17 12.84 6.47
C LYS A 16 -2.97 12.21 5.76
N ILE A 17 -3.25 11.44 4.71
CA ILE A 17 -2.23 10.76 3.89
C ILE A 17 -1.82 11.58 2.66
N SER A 18 -2.57 12.63 2.32
CA SER A 18 -2.27 13.50 1.19
C SER A 18 -3.08 14.80 1.30
N THR A 19 -2.77 15.75 0.42
CA THR A 19 -3.54 16.98 0.26
C THR A 19 -4.88 16.71 -0.44
N ARG A 20 -5.77 17.71 -0.45
CA ARG A 20 -7.00 17.66 -1.25
C ARG A 20 -6.74 17.40 -2.74
N ALA A 21 -5.63 17.89 -3.27
CA ALA A 21 -5.24 17.71 -4.68
C ALA A 21 -4.69 16.31 -4.97
N LYS A 22 -4.43 15.50 -3.94
CA LYS A 22 -3.82 14.16 -4.05
C LYS A 22 -2.47 14.20 -4.79
N THR A 23 -1.73 15.28 -4.63
CA THR A 23 -0.37 15.39 -5.14
C THR A 23 0.60 14.68 -4.19
N PRO A 24 1.75 14.18 -4.70
CA PRO A 24 2.80 13.63 -3.85
C PRO A 24 3.19 14.66 -2.79
N ALA A 25 3.19 14.24 -1.56
CA ALA A 25 3.38 15.17 -0.46
C ALA A 25 4.84 15.33 -0.04
N HIS A 26 5.70 14.32 -0.31
CA HIS A 26 7.14 14.29 0.04
C HIS A 26 7.41 14.91 1.42
N PHE A 27 6.59 14.52 2.40
CA PHE A 27 6.58 15.14 3.72
C PHE A 27 7.24 14.28 4.79
N THR A 28 7.97 13.25 4.37
CA THR A 28 8.72 12.37 5.27
C THR A 28 10.20 12.38 4.98
N SER A 29 10.97 11.95 5.96
CA SER A 29 12.42 11.94 5.94
C SER A 29 12.99 10.79 5.09
N ARG A 30 14.31 10.85 4.87
CA ARG A 30 15.04 9.72 4.29
C ARG A 30 14.98 8.47 5.17
N LEU A 31 14.93 8.64 6.50
CA LEU A 31 14.85 7.52 7.43
C LEU A 31 13.53 6.74 7.27
N ASP A 32 12.43 7.45 7.01
CA ASP A 32 11.14 6.81 6.67
C ASP A 32 11.23 5.97 5.39
N LEU A 33 11.91 6.50 4.36
CA LEU A 33 12.11 5.73 3.12
C LEU A 33 12.98 4.48 3.35
N GLU A 34 14.02 4.58 4.17
CA GLU A 34 14.87 3.44 4.55
C GLU A 34 14.04 2.40 5.31
N ARG A 35 13.21 2.83 6.26
CA ARG A 35 12.25 1.98 6.97
C ARG A 35 11.26 1.29 6.03
N LEU A 36 10.70 2.02 5.06
CA LEU A 36 9.81 1.43 4.05
C LEU A 36 10.51 0.31 3.27
N HIS A 37 11.77 0.52 2.88
CA HIS A 37 12.54 -0.53 2.20
C HIS A 37 12.75 -1.76 3.10
N ASP A 38 12.95 -1.58 4.40
CA ASP A 38 13.11 -2.71 5.33
C ASP A 38 11.79 -3.45 5.56
N ILE A 39 10.66 -2.75 5.57
CA ILE A 39 9.33 -3.39 5.61
C ILE A 39 9.08 -4.16 4.30
N ARG A 40 9.42 -3.59 3.14
CA ARG A 40 9.28 -4.26 1.84
C ARG A 40 10.07 -5.57 1.74
N LYS A 41 11.26 -5.63 2.36
CA LYS A 41 12.09 -6.85 2.40
C LYS A 41 11.44 -8.02 3.15
N GLN A 42 10.45 -7.76 3.98
CA GLN A 42 9.72 -8.76 4.75
C GLN A 42 8.50 -9.31 3.98
N ALA A 43 8.18 -8.74 2.85
CA ALA A 43 6.99 -9.08 2.07
C ALA A 43 7.34 -9.93 0.84
N ASP A 44 6.50 -10.91 0.56
CA ASP A 44 6.57 -11.70 -0.69
C ASP A 44 5.88 -10.95 -1.84
N ALA A 45 4.87 -10.14 -1.51
CA ALA A 45 4.15 -9.31 -2.47
C ALA A 45 3.84 -7.92 -1.88
N ILE A 46 3.90 -6.90 -2.75
CA ILE A 46 3.54 -5.52 -2.42
C ILE A 46 2.33 -5.13 -3.25
N LEU A 47 1.28 -4.63 -2.62
CA LEU A 47 0.03 -4.22 -3.25
C LEU A 47 -0.20 -2.72 -3.08
N VAL A 48 -0.57 -2.06 -4.17
CA VAL A 48 -0.91 -0.64 -4.16
C VAL A 48 -2.16 -0.38 -5.00
N GLY A 49 -2.95 0.62 -4.62
CA GLY A 49 -4.03 1.12 -5.45
C GLY A 49 -3.50 2.00 -6.59
N ARG A 50 -4.11 1.92 -7.78
CA ARG A 50 -3.72 2.69 -8.97
C ARG A 50 -3.47 4.18 -8.68
N ASN A 51 -4.38 4.84 -7.97
CA ASN A 51 -4.26 6.28 -7.72
C ASN A 51 -3.01 6.65 -6.93
N THR A 52 -2.59 5.81 -5.99
CA THR A 52 -1.37 5.99 -5.20
C THR A 52 -0.14 5.72 -6.07
N LEU A 53 -0.16 4.63 -6.84
CA LEU A 53 0.90 4.32 -7.79
C LEU A 53 1.19 5.50 -8.72
N GLU A 54 0.15 6.04 -9.35
CA GLU A 54 0.27 7.15 -10.30
C GLU A 54 0.68 8.46 -9.63
N ALA A 55 0.16 8.77 -8.43
CA ALA A 55 0.50 9.99 -7.72
C ALA A 55 1.99 10.03 -7.32
N ASP A 56 2.52 8.92 -6.81
CA ASP A 56 3.86 8.86 -6.23
C ASP A 56 4.93 8.40 -7.25
N GLN A 57 4.52 8.08 -8.49
CA GLN A 57 5.41 7.61 -9.57
C GLN A 57 6.35 6.48 -9.12
N MET A 58 5.86 5.60 -8.25
CA MET A 58 6.66 4.59 -7.57
C MET A 58 6.98 3.40 -8.47
N THR A 59 8.16 2.85 -8.33
CA THR A 59 8.57 1.60 -8.98
C THR A 59 8.21 0.37 -8.15
N MET A 60 8.04 0.53 -6.85
CA MET A 60 7.86 -0.53 -5.84
C MET A 60 9.03 -1.52 -5.78
N THR A 61 10.21 -1.09 -6.18
CA THR A 61 11.43 -1.89 -6.09
C THR A 61 12.19 -1.60 -4.79
N ILE A 62 13.02 -2.54 -4.38
CA ILE A 62 13.90 -2.44 -3.21
C ILE A 62 15.34 -2.27 -3.71
N PRO A 63 16.00 -1.14 -3.40
CA PRO A 63 17.39 -0.93 -3.80
C PRO A 63 18.31 -2.02 -3.26
N GLY A 64 19.26 -2.46 -4.09
CA GLY A 64 20.28 -3.45 -3.70
C GLY A 64 19.87 -4.90 -3.86
N LEU A 65 18.59 -5.23 -4.08
CA LEU A 65 18.15 -6.57 -4.39
C LEU A 65 18.22 -6.85 -5.90
N SER A 66 18.59 -8.06 -6.25
CA SER A 66 18.53 -8.53 -7.64
C SER A 66 17.07 -8.64 -8.11
N PRO A 67 16.80 -8.67 -9.41
CA PRO A 67 15.43 -8.80 -9.92
C PRO A 67 14.67 -10.04 -9.40
N GLN A 68 15.38 -11.12 -9.13
CA GLN A 68 14.80 -12.38 -8.66
C GLN A 68 14.47 -12.37 -7.17
N GLU A 69 15.14 -11.50 -6.39
CA GLU A 69 14.91 -11.32 -4.95
C GLU A 69 13.83 -10.29 -4.64
N GLN A 70 13.38 -9.54 -5.65
CA GLN A 70 12.32 -8.55 -5.47
C GLN A 70 10.98 -9.23 -5.18
N PRO A 71 10.16 -8.69 -4.27
CA PRO A 71 8.79 -9.16 -4.07
C PRO A 71 7.93 -9.00 -5.34
N TRP A 72 6.82 -9.69 -5.40
CA TRP A 72 5.80 -9.39 -6.41
C TRP A 72 5.35 -7.94 -6.27
N ARG A 73 5.18 -7.26 -7.39
CA ARG A 73 4.71 -5.87 -7.44
C ARG A 73 3.31 -5.86 -8.05
N CYS A 74 2.33 -5.53 -7.21
CA CYS A 74 0.92 -5.69 -7.54
C CYS A 74 0.21 -4.33 -7.54
N VAL A 75 -0.53 -4.02 -8.59
CA VAL A 75 -1.40 -2.85 -8.66
C VAL A 75 -2.84 -3.29 -8.85
N ILE A 76 -3.74 -2.78 -8.01
CA ILE A 76 -5.17 -2.98 -8.17
C ILE A 76 -5.83 -1.77 -8.81
N THR A 77 -6.67 -2.02 -9.82
CA THR A 77 -7.40 -0.99 -10.55
C THR A 77 -8.83 -1.44 -10.87
N GLU A 78 -9.81 -0.63 -10.55
CA GLU A 78 -11.21 -0.92 -10.84
C GLU A 78 -11.53 -0.86 -12.34
N LYS A 79 -10.91 0.08 -13.07
CA LYS A 79 -11.23 0.40 -14.47
C LYS A 79 -10.20 -0.05 -15.49
N GLY A 80 -9.09 -0.62 -15.06
CA GLY A 80 -7.99 -0.99 -15.96
C GLY A 80 -7.27 0.21 -16.62
N LEU A 81 -7.49 1.43 -16.14
CA LEU A 81 -6.88 2.63 -16.67
C LEU A 81 -5.49 2.82 -16.06
N LEU A 82 -4.45 2.36 -16.74
CA LEU A 82 -3.06 2.46 -16.35
C LEU A 82 -2.23 3.05 -17.51
N ASP A 83 -1.14 3.74 -17.17
CA ASP A 83 -0.17 4.22 -18.16
C ASP A 83 0.93 3.17 -18.36
N PRO A 84 1.08 2.57 -19.55
CA PRO A 84 2.14 1.61 -19.82
C PRO A 84 3.55 2.20 -19.72
N GLN A 85 3.70 3.53 -19.80
CA GLN A 85 4.98 4.22 -19.66
C GLN A 85 5.31 4.54 -18.19
N HIS A 86 4.42 4.22 -17.26
CA HIS A 86 4.65 4.45 -15.83
C HIS A 86 5.93 3.72 -15.36
N PRO A 87 6.76 4.33 -14.48
CA PRO A 87 8.01 3.73 -13.95
C PRO A 87 7.85 2.31 -13.39
N PHE A 88 6.70 1.99 -12.83
CA PHE A 88 6.34 0.65 -12.37
C PHE A 88 6.51 -0.41 -13.47
N PHE A 89 6.07 -0.12 -14.71
CA PHE A 89 6.16 -1.05 -15.83
C PHE A 89 7.52 -1.02 -16.52
N GLN A 90 8.25 0.08 -16.41
CA GLN A 90 9.52 0.28 -17.09
C GLN A 90 10.73 -0.18 -16.24
N SER A 91 10.59 -0.20 -14.90
CA SER A 91 11.69 -0.57 -14.00
C SER A 91 11.96 -2.08 -13.99
N ALA A 92 13.22 -2.46 -13.98
CA ALA A 92 13.60 -3.86 -13.77
C ALA A 92 13.27 -4.32 -12.33
N GLY A 93 13.03 -5.63 -12.16
CA GLY A 93 12.90 -6.29 -10.86
C GLY A 93 11.49 -6.73 -10.50
N GLY A 94 11.38 -7.91 -9.93
CA GLY A 94 10.15 -8.57 -9.48
C GLY A 94 9.11 -8.80 -10.58
N SER A 95 8.25 -9.76 -10.41
CA SER A 95 7.10 -9.94 -11.29
C SER A 95 6.08 -8.82 -11.07
N ARG A 96 5.41 -8.41 -12.14
CA ARG A 96 4.37 -7.37 -12.10
C ARG A 96 3.01 -8.02 -12.27
N HIS A 97 2.07 -7.58 -11.46
CA HIS A 97 0.72 -8.12 -11.45
C HIS A 97 -0.29 -6.96 -11.48
N ILE A 98 -1.27 -7.05 -12.38
CA ILE A 98 -2.40 -6.13 -12.44
C ILE A 98 -3.63 -6.89 -12.01
N ILE A 99 -4.33 -6.40 -10.99
CA ILE A 99 -5.56 -6.96 -10.47
C ILE A 99 -6.72 -6.04 -10.88
N THR A 100 -7.72 -6.58 -11.54
CA THR A 100 -8.89 -5.80 -11.97
C THR A 100 -10.10 -6.67 -12.23
N SER A 101 -11.28 -6.20 -11.89
CA SER A 101 -12.56 -6.78 -12.33
C SER A 101 -13.01 -6.23 -13.70
N SER A 102 -12.28 -5.25 -14.27
CA SER A 102 -12.61 -4.68 -15.57
C SER A 102 -12.31 -5.64 -16.71
N ILE A 103 -13.13 -5.58 -17.77
CA ILE A 103 -12.90 -6.29 -19.04
C ILE A 103 -11.98 -5.52 -20.00
N ALA A 104 -11.28 -4.47 -19.52
CA ALA A 104 -10.35 -3.71 -20.34
C ALA A 104 -9.25 -4.61 -20.92
N ASP A 105 -8.86 -4.35 -22.16
CA ASP A 105 -7.72 -5.05 -22.77
C ASP A 105 -6.41 -4.52 -22.17
N LEU A 106 -5.76 -5.34 -21.39
CA LEU A 106 -4.47 -5.07 -20.73
C LEU A 106 -3.35 -5.95 -21.29
N SER A 107 -3.57 -6.65 -22.39
CA SER A 107 -2.61 -7.61 -22.98
C SER A 107 -1.27 -6.97 -23.40
N SER A 108 -1.25 -5.65 -23.63
CA SER A 108 -0.04 -4.90 -23.96
C SER A 108 0.86 -4.58 -22.76
N PHE A 109 0.39 -4.78 -21.53
CA PHE A 109 1.20 -4.52 -20.34
C PHE A 109 2.18 -5.64 -20.05
N PRO A 110 3.44 -5.35 -19.67
CA PRO A 110 4.43 -6.35 -19.28
C PRO A 110 4.17 -6.84 -17.85
N ALA A 111 2.99 -7.42 -17.62
CA ALA A 111 2.49 -7.86 -16.32
C ALA A 111 1.57 -9.07 -16.46
N THR A 112 1.46 -9.87 -15.40
CA THR A 112 0.42 -10.89 -15.27
C THR A 112 -0.91 -10.23 -14.91
N ILE A 113 -1.96 -10.52 -15.69
CA ILE A 113 -3.28 -9.95 -15.48
C ILE A 113 -4.14 -10.92 -14.67
N HIS A 114 -4.71 -10.46 -13.57
CA HIS A 114 -5.65 -11.19 -12.73
C HIS A 114 -7.03 -10.56 -12.87
N GLN A 115 -7.95 -11.30 -13.48
CA GLN A 115 -9.34 -10.86 -13.70
C GLN A 115 -10.18 -11.17 -12.45
N PHE A 116 -9.91 -10.46 -11.36
CA PHE A 116 -10.52 -10.65 -10.04
C PHE A 116 -10.91 -9.32 -9.42
N ASP A 117 -11.88 -9.34 -8.51
CA ASP A 117 -11.99 -8.32 -7.50
C ASP A 117 -10.93 -8.54 -6.38
N LEU A 118 -10.88 -7.61 -5.40
CA LEU A 118 -9.88 -7.72 -4.33
C LEU A 118 -10.04 -8.99 -3.49
N ALA A 119 -11.27 -9.35 -3.13
CA ALA A 119 -11.52 -10.49 -2.24
C ALA A 119 -11.23 -11.83 -2.96
N GLU A 120 -11.62 -11.92 -4.22
CA GLU A 120 -11.32 -13.07 -5.09
C GLU A 120 -9.81 -13.24 -5.28
N TRP A 121 -9.09 -12.14 -5.56
CA TRP A 121 -7.65 -12.18 -5.74
C TRP A 121 -6.92 -12.58 -4.46
N LEU A 122 -7.32 -12.07 -3.31
CA LEU A 122 -6.73 -12.44 -2.02
C LEU A 122 -6.97 -13.92 -1.70
N SER A 123 -8.16 -14.43 -2.01
CA SER A 123 -8.46 -15.86 -1.88
C SER A 123 -7.61 -16.70 -2.81
N TRP A 124 -7.45 -16.30 -4.07
CA TRP A 124 -6.58 -16.98 -5.03
C TRP A 124 -5.12 -16.93 -4.57
N LEU A 125 -4.63 -15.79 -4.11
CA LEU A 125 -3.27 -15.62 -3.62
C LEU A 125 -2.96 -16.60 -2.47
N ASP A 126 -3.90 -16.75 -1.54
CA ASP A 126 -3.80 -17.66 -0.39
C ASP A 126 -3.79 -19.15 -0.76
N HIS A 127 -4.57 -19.55 -1.76
CA HIS A 127 -4.76 -20.98 -2.08
C HIS A 127 -3.87 -21.48 -3.21
N GLU A 128 -3.52 -20.60 -4.15
CA GLU A 128 -2.88 -20.99 -5.41
C GLU A 128 -1.42 -20.52 -5.51
N THR A 129 -0.88 -19.86 -4.47
CA THR A 129 0.49 -19.36 -4.47
C THR A 129 1.22 -19.71 -3.17
N GLN A 130 2.52 -19.39 -3.12
CA GLN A 130 3.35 -19.52 -1.93
C GLN A 130 3.57 -18.16 -1.24
N ILE A 131 2.75 -17.15 -1.55
CA ILE A 131 2.81 -15.86 -0.92
C ILE A 131 2.24 -15.96 0.50
N GLU A 132 3.06 -15.71 1.49
CA GLU A 132 2.68 -15.74 2.89
C GLU A 132 2.47 -14.34 3.46
N THR A 133 3.25 -13.37 2.99
CA THR A 133 3.24 -12.00 3.50
C THR A 133 2.90 -11.01 2.39
N LEU A 134 1.78 -10.31 2.56
CA LEU A 134 1.31 -9.25 1.67
C LEU A 134 1.48 -7.89 2.34
N LEU A 135 2.28 -7.00 1.74
CA LEU A 135 2.38 -5.59 2.14
C LEU A 135 1.44 -4.73 1.31
N CYS A 136 0.58 -3.95 1.96
CA CYS A 136 -0.22 -2.92 1.31
C CYS A 136 0.35 -1.53 1.61
N GLU A 137 0.66 -0.76 0.56
CA GLU A 137 1.17 0.61 0.65
C GLU A 137 0.10 1.68 0.34
N GLY A 138 -1.16 1.33 0.50
CA GLY A 138 -2.28 2.26 0.26
C GLY A 138 -2.83 2.12 -1.17
N GLY A 139 -3.71 2.99 -1.74
CA GLY A 139 -4.38 4.13 -1.13
C GLY A 139 -5.55 3.81 -0.20
N GLY A 140 -6.15 4.89 0.27
CA GLY A 140 -7.15 4.82 1.34
C GLY A 140 -8.34 3.91 1.06
N GLU A 141 -8.85 3.84 -0.16
CA GLU A 141 -9.94 2.91 -0.49
C GLU A 141 -9.51 1.44 -0.41
N LEU A 142 -8.29 1.13 -0.83
CA LEU A 142 -7.74 -0.22 -0.69
C LEU A 142 -7.57 -0.59 0.79
N VAL A 143 -7.01 0.31 1.59
CA VAL A 143 -6.86 0.14 3.05
C VAL A 143 -8.21 -0.07 3.73
N LYS A 144 -9.22 0.74 3.38
CA LYS A 144 -10.60 0.59 3.85
C LYS A 144 -11.13 -0.83 3.57
N ASN A 145 -10.98 -1.32 2.35
CA ASN A 145 -11.45 -2.64 1.96
C ASN A 145 -10.75 -3.76 2.73
N LEU A 146 -9.43 -3.66 2.95
CA LEU A 146 -8.69 -4.63 3.75
C LEU A 146 -9.17 -4.66 5.22
N PHE A 147 -9.46 -3.49 5.81
CA PHE A 147 -10.07 -3.42 7.14
C PHE A 147 -11.49 -4.02 7.17
N GLN A 148 -12.31 -3.77 6.14
CA GLN A 148 -13.66 -4.36 6.05
C GLN A 148 -13.59 -5.89 5.97
N LEU A 149 -12.64 -6.44 5.22
CA LEU A 149 -12.38 -7.87 5.12
C LEU A 149 -11.71 -8.47 6.37
N ASN A 150 -11.32 -7.63 7.35
CA ASN A 150 -10.63 -8.03 8.59
C ASN A 150 -9.29 -8.75 8.34
N LEU A 151 -8.58 -8.39 7.29
CA LEU A 151 -7.34 -9.05 6.86
C LEU A 151 -6.06 -8.34 7.30
N VAL A 152 -6.16 -7.21 7.99
CA VAL A 152 -4.98 -6.47 8.45
C VAL A 152 -4.53 -7.02 9.80
N ASP A 153 -3.28 -7.48 9.88
CA ASP A 153 -2.70 -8.05 11.10
C ASP A 153 -1.68 -7.11 11.73
N THR A 154 -0.87 -6.45 10.92
CA THR A 154 0.14 -5.48 11.39
C THR A 154 -0.03 -4.15 10.67
N ILE A 155 0.15 -3.07 11.39
CA ILE A 155 0.12 -1.72 10.84
C ILE A 155 1.42 -1.00 11.19
N HIS A 156 2.17 -0.61 10.16
CA HIS A 156 3.31 0.28 10.29
C HIS A 156 2.88 1.69 9.95
N PHE A 157 2.86 2.57 10.94
CA PHE A 157 2.61 3.99 10.73
C PHE A 157 3.89 4.80 10.81
N THR A 158 3.97 5.82 9.95
CA THR A 158 4.84 6.96 10.14
C THR A 158 3.98 8.18 10.39
N LEU A 159 4.07 8.72 11.60
CA LEU A 159 3.44 9.98 11.97
C LEU A 159 4.41 11.11 11.67
N ALA A 160 4.14 11.89 10.62
CA ALA A 160 4.85 13.13 10.33
C ALA A 160 4.23 14.28 11.15
N SER A 161 4.66 14.40 12.40
CA SER A 161 4.05 15.33 13.38
C SER A 161 4.22 16.80 13.03
N HIS A 162 5.16 17.12 12.15
CA HIS A 162 5.46 18.44 11.63
C HIS A 162 4.55 18.88 10.47
N SER A 163 3.69 17.98 9.95
CA SER A 163 2.86 18.23 8.76
C SER A 163 1.38 18.26 9.11
N ILE A 164 0.64 19.19 8.52
CA ILE A 164 -0.82 19.33 8.62
C ILE A 164 -1.37 19.63 7.23
N PHE A 165 -2.30 18.83 6.74
CA PHE A 165 -2.93 19.01 5.43
C PHE A 165 -4.32 19.65 5.52
N GLY A 166 -5.07 19.37 6.58
CA GLY A 166 -6.38 19.97 6.86
C GLY A 166 -7.49 19.59 5.87
N GLY A 167 -8.69 19.96 6.26
CA GLY A 167 -9.88 19.90 5.41
C GLY A 167 -10.53 18.52 5.27
N GLN A 168 -11.86 18.54 5.03
CA GLN A 168 -12.66 17.31 4.88
C GLN A 168 -12.38 16.55 3.58
N LYS A 169 -11.87 17.23 2.54
CA LYS A 169 -11.61 16.63 1.23
C LYS A 169 -10.20 16.06 1.10
N ALA A 170 -9.33 16.26 2.08
CA ALA A 170 -8.04 15.59 2.18
C ALA A 170 -8.27 14.15 2.67
N PRO A 171 -7.74 13.13 1.98
CA PRO A 171 -7.96 11.75 2.37
C PRO A 171 -7.23 11.42 3.67
N GLY A 172 -7.90 10.66 4.52
CA GLY A 172 -7.29 9.99 5.66
C GLY A 172 -6.77 8.60 5.28
N ILE A 173 -6.33 7.85 6.29
CA ILE A 173 -5.76 6.50 6.14
C ILE A 173 -6.71 5.56 5.40
N THR A 174 -8.01 5.70 5.62
CA THR A 174 -9.08 4.91 5.00
C THR A 174 -9.81 5.66 3.88
N GLY A 175 -9.14 6.61 3.25
CA GLY A 175 -9.70 7.38 2.14
C GLY A 175 -10.47 8.62 2.58
N LEU A 176 -11.48 9.00 1.79
CA LEU A 176 -12.36 10.14 2.11
C LEU A 176 -13.35 9.74 3.21
N PRO A 177 -13.85 10.73 3.98
CA PRO A 177 -14.87 10.49 5.00
C PRO A 177 -16.10 9.78 4.41
N GLY A 178 -16.61 8.82 5.15
CA GLY A 178 -17.79 8.04 4.79
C GLY A 178 -18.01 6.88 5.75
N ASP A 179 -19.12 6.22 5.65
CA ASP A 179 -19.42 5.02 6.43
C ASP A 179 -18.60 3.85 5.93
N TYR A 180 -17.91 3.14 6.85
CA TYR A 180 -17.19 1.98 6.41
C TYR A 180 -17.10 0.83 7.42
N LEU A 181 -16.74 1.05 8.66
CA LEU A 181 -16.70 -0.02 9.67
C LEU A 181 -17.90 0.04 10.60
N PRO A 182 -18.62 -1.08 10.80
CA PRO A 182 -19.74 -1.13 11.74
C PRO A 182 -19.27 -1.06 13.20
N ALA A 183 -18.02 -1.37 13.48
CA ALA A 183 -17.37 -1.29 14.78
C ALA A 183 -15.88 -0.99 14.64
N SER A 184 -15.26 -0.44 15.68
CA SER A 184 -13.82 -0.24 15.72
C SER A 184 -13.07 -1.58 15.67
N ARG A 185 -11.90 -1.57 15.04
CA ARG A 185 -10.93 -2.66 15.10
C ARG A 185 -9.94 -2.37 16.21
N HIS A 186 -9.53 -3.41 16.92
CA HIS A 186 -8.59 -3.28 18.04
C HIS A 186 -7.21 -3.73 17.64
N TYR A 187 -6.24 -2.86 17.86
CA TYR A 187 -4.82 -3.10 17.69
C TYR A 187 -4.10 -2.63 18.93
N HIS A 188 -3.04 -3.31 19.32
CA HIS A 188 -2.17 -2.86 20.40
C HIS A 188 -0.87 -2.30 19.81
N LEU A 189 -0.37 -1.24 20.41
CA LEU A 189 0.92 -0.66 20.06
C LEU A 189 2.03 -1.59 20.55
N ASP A 190 2.85 -2.05 19.61
CA ASP A 190 3.99 -2.94 19.87
C ASP A 190 5.30 -2.15 19.90
N ILE A 191 5.52 -1.29 18.90
CA ILE A 191 6.75 -0.50 18.78
C ILE A 191 6.37 0.98 18.64
N LEU A 192 7.13 1.84 19.35
CA LEU A 192 7.14 3.29 19.17
C LEU A 192 8.60 3.76 19.17
N GLU A 193 9.03 4.33 18.07
CA GLU A 193 10.37 4.86 17.87
C GLU A 193 10.31 6.30 17.38
N GLU A 194 11.24 7.12 17.82
CA GLU A 194 11.43 8.47 17.28
C GLU A 194 12.24 8.40 15.99
N GLY A 195 11.71 8.95 14.91
CA GLY A 195 12.36 9.07 13.62
C GLY A 195 13.17 10.36 13.49
N ALA A 196 13.47 10.74 12.24
CA ALA A 196 14.10 12.02 11.95
C ALA A 196 13.04 13.15 11.85
N GLU A 197 13.46 14.39 12.01
CA GLU A 197 12.66 15.59 11.72
C GLU A 197 11.31 15.68 12.46
N GLY A 198 11.19 15.03 13.64
CA GLY A 198 9.96 14.98 14.42
C GLY A 198 8.96 13.94 13.93
N GLU A 199 9.40 12.96 13.20
CA GLU A 199 8.62 11.78 12.85
C GLU A 199 8.58 10.79 14.01
N PHE A 200 7.52 9.98 14.04
CA PHE A 200 7.40 8.83 14.92
C PHE A 200 7.04 7.59 14.10
N PHE A 201 7.72 6.51 14.36
CA PHE A 201 7.45 5.21 13.78
C PHE A 201 6.69 4.35 14.77
N LEU A 202 5.50 3.91 14.37
CA LEU A 202 4.64 3.09 15.21
C LEU A 202 4.35 1.76 14.51
N THR A 203 4.40 0.68 15.27
CA THR A 203 3.95 -0.63 14.79
C THR A 203 2.84 -1.12 15.70
N TYR A 204 1.72 -1.47 15.10
CA TYR A 204 0.57 -2.03 15.79
C TYR A 204 0.34 -3.46 15.34
N GLN A 205 -0.06 -4.30 16.28
CA GLN A 205 -0.46 -5.69 16.05
C GLN A 205 -1.95 -5.86 16.33
N LYS A 206 -2.61 -6.70 15.56
CA LYS A 206 -4.00 -7.08 15.77
C LYS A 206 -4.14 -7.77 17.13
N GLY A 207 -5.12 -7.37 17.92
CA GLY A 207 -5.46 -7.95 19.21
C GLY A 207 -6.25 -9.24 19.10
#